data_72a94229ad4f5230ec916ef2109d9824
#
_entry.id   72a94229ad4f5230ec916ef2109d9824
#
_cell.length_a   1.000
_cell.length_b   1.000
_cell.length_c   1.000
_cell.angle_alpha   90.00
_cell.angle_beta   90.00
_cell.angle_gamma   90.00
#
_symmetry.space_group_name_H-M   'P 1'
#
loop_
_entity.id
_entity.type
_entity.pdbx_description
1 polymer ?
#
loop_
_entity_poly.entity_id
_entity_poly.type
_entity_poly.pdbx_seq_one_letter_code
_entity_poly.pdbx_strand_id
1 'polypeptide(L)'
;AAAASAFDNGVKDILIIERDEGLGGILRQCIHNGFGLHRFGEELTGPEYADRYKKMVIEREIPYIVKTMVLGIEQGENGRHIVTAMNSEDGVFTIDAGAVVLAMGCRERSRGQLNIPGERPAGVYTAGTAQRFINIKGEMPGKNVVILGSGDIGLIMARRMTLEGANVKLVCELMPYSGGVNRNIVQGLNDFGIPLTLSHTVSKLPG
;
A
#
# COMPACT_ATOMS: atom_id res chain seq x y z
N ALA A 1 7.09 13.65 1.46
CA ALA A 1 8.05 14.09 0.43
C ALA A 1 7.60 15.40 -0.21
N ALA A 2 6.44 15.44 -0.92
CA ALA A 2 5.98 16.63 -1.63
C ALA A 2 5.86 17.86 -0.71
N ALA A 3 5.23 17.72 0.44
CA ALA A 3 5.08 18.81 1.42
C ALA A 3 6.44 19.36 1.90
N ALA A 4 7.40 18.51 2.25
CA ALA A 4 8.73 18.94 2.64
C ALA A 4 9.45 19.68 1.49
N SER A 5 9.34 19.17 0.28
CA SER A 5 9.91 19.83 -0.89
C SER A 5 9.26 21.18 -1.19
N ALA A 6 7.92 21.28 -1.10
CA ALA A 6 7.22 22.55 -1.27
C ALA A 6 7.66 23.58 -0.22
N PHE A 7 7.75 23.16 1.03
CA PHE A 7 8.21 24.01 2.13
C PHE A 7 9.62 24.54 1.90
N ASP A 8 10.55 23.68 1.50
CA ASP A 8 11.94 24.04 1.22
C ASP A 8 12.07 25.00 0.01
N ASN A 9 11.10 24.98 -0.90
CA ASN A 9 11.00 25.90 -2.03
C ASN A 9 10.12 27.15 -1.75
N GLY A 10 9.84 27.44 -0.49
CA GLY A 10 9.23 28.71 -0.07
C GLY A 10 7.72 28.69 0.11
N VAL A 11 7.02 27.59 -0.18
CA VAL A 11 5.59 27.46 0.11
C VAL A 11 5.43 27.15 1.60
N LYS A 12 4.80 28.03 2.35
CA LYS A 12 4.65 27.87 3.82
C LYS A 12 3.23 27.46 4.25
N ASP A 13 2.22 27.83 3.47
CA ASP A 13 0.84 27.46 3.71
C ASP A 13 0.56 26.06 3.11
N ILE A 14 0.84 25.04 3.90
CA ILE A 14 0.75 23.63 3.50
C ILE A 14 -0.06 22.87 4.53
N LEU A 15 -0.99 22.03 4.08
CA LEU A 15 -1.70 21.08 4.93
C LEU A 15 -1.60 19.68 4.33
N ILE A 16 -1.28 18.68 5.15
CA ILE A 16 -1.32 17.27 4.78
C ILE A 16 -2.60 16.65 5.33
N ILE A 17 -3.38 15.99 4.49
CA ILE A 17 -4.55 15.22 4.90
C ILE A 17 -4.24 13.74 4.74
N GLU A 18 -4.38 12.97 5.83
CA GLU A 18 -4.14 11.53 5.86
C GLU A 18 -5.35 10.78 6.43
N ARG A 19 -5.81 9.79 5.71
CA ARG A 19 -6.98 9.00 6.13
C ARG A 19 -6.69 7.98 7.24
N ASP A 20 -5.44 7.52 7.35
CA ASP A 20 -5.03 6.55 8.37
C ASP A 20 -4.70 7.26 9.71
N GLU A 21 -4.35 6.50 10.71
CA GLU A 21 -4.00 6.98 12.07
C GLU A 21 -2.66 7.72 12.14
N GLY A 22 -1.88 7.72 11.07
CA GLY A 22 -0.58 8.38 11.02
C GLY A 22 0.02 8.44 9.63
N LEU A 23 0.92 9.38 9.45
CA LEU A 23 1.64 9.60 8.20
C LEU A 23 2.47 8.40 7.78
N GLY A 24 2.69 8.23 6.47
CA GLY A 24 3.54 7.19 5.88
C GLY A 24 2.81 6.21 4.96
N GLY A 25 1.49 6.16 5.02
CA GLY A 25 0.66 5.37 4.11
C GLY A 25 1.05 3.90 4.08
N ILE A 26 1.04 3.30 2.89
CA ILE A 26 1.34 1.87 2.66
C ILE A 26 2.76 1.47 3.08
N LEU A 27 3.71 2.41 3.12
CA LEU A 27 5.08 2.13 3.55
C LEU A 27 5.16 1.60 4.98
N ARG A 28 4.24 1.97 5.86
CA ARG A 28 4.20 1.49 7.25
C ARG A 28 4.07 -0.02 7.37
N GLN A 29 3.49 -0.69 6.37
CA GLN A 29 3.34 -2.14 6.34
C GLN A 29 4.39 -2.84 5.45
N CYS A 30 5.16 -2.11 4.67
CA CYS A 30 6.19 -2.64 3.78
C CYS A 30 7.51 -2.88 4.55
N ILE A 31 7.54 -3.87 5.42
CA ILE A 31 8.70 -4.14 6.31
C ILE A 31 9.90 -4.79 5.60
N HIS A 32 9.81 -5.02 4.29
CA HIS A 32 10.92 -5.50 3.46
C HIS A 32 11.85 -4.35 3.03
N ASN A 33 13.09 -4.66 2.71
CA ASN A 33 14.07 -3.74 2.16
C ASN A 33 13.75 -3.37 0.70
N GLY A 34 14.44 -2.32 0.20
CA GLY A 34 14.35 -1.87 -1.19
C GLY A 34 13.96 -0.41 -1.34
N PHE A 35 13.89 0.32 -0.25
CA PHE A 35 13.60 1.76 -0.22
C PHE A 35 14.86 2.57 0.10
N GLY A 36 14.87 3.83 -0.30
CA GLY A 36 15.87 4.82 0.14
C GLY A 36 17.14 4.90 -0.66
N LEU A 37 17.55 3.87 -1.39
CA LEU A 37 18.86 3.80 -2.05
C LEU A 37 19.12 5.02 -2.96
N HIS A 38 18.18 5.37 -3.84
CA HIS A 38 18.32 6.52 -4.75
C HIS A 38 18.17 7.87 -4.04
N ARG A 39 17.46 7.93 -2.93
CA ARG A 39 17.14 9.19 -2.25
C ARG A 39 18.10 9.51 -1.11
N PHE A 40 18.49 8.49 -0.35
CA PHE A 40 19.28 8.64 0.87
C PHE A 40 20.65 7.94 0.79
N GLY A 41 20.93 7.20 -0.30
CA GLY A 41 22.15 6.39 -0.44
C GLY A 41 22.19 5.18 0.51
N GLU A 42 21.06 4.84 1.14
CA GLU A 42 20.94 3.77 2.11
C GLU A 42 19.79 2.83 1.74
N GLU A 43 19.96 1.54 1.99
CA GLU A 43 18.88 0.57 1.84
C GLU A 43 18.04 0.54 3.12
N LEU A 44 16.78 0.94 3.01
CA LEU A 44 15.83 1.07 4.11
C LEU A 44 14.65 0.14 3.92
N THR A 45 13.99 -0.18 5.02
CA THR A 45 12.63 -0.73 4.99
C THR A 45 11.60 0.39 4.72
N GLY A 46 10.37 0.01 4.36
CA GLY A 46 9.29 0.99 4.16
C GLY A 46 9.02 1.88 5.37
N PRO A 47 8.88 1.33 6.60
CA PRO A 47 8.73 2.13 7.81
C PRO A 47 9.87 3.12 8.07
N GLU A 48 11.13 2.71 7.90
CA GLU A 48 12.29 3.58 8.05
C GLU A 48 12.29 4.73 7.04
N TYR A 49 11.98 4.41 5.78
CA TYR A 49 11.85 5.42 4.74
C TYR A 49 10.73 6.42 5.03
N ALA A 50 9.56 5.93 5.48
CA ALA A 50 8.44 6.77 5.86
C ALA A 50 8.78 7.67 7.07
N ASP A 51 9.49 7.12 8.07
CA ASP A 51 9.89 7.84 9.27
C ASP A 51 10.83 9.02 8.96
N ARG A 52 11.74 8.87 8.00
CA ARG A 52 12.59 9.99 7.55
C ARG A 52 11.77 11.17 7.03
N TYR A 53 10.78 10.89 6.19
CA TYR A 53 9.90 11.97 5.70
C TYR A 53 8.96 12.52 6.76
N LYS A 54 8.51 11.68 7.69
CA LYS A 54 7.72 12.13 8.84
C LYS A 54 8.54 13.09 9.72
N LYS A 55 9.80 12.78 10.01
CA LYS A 55 10.72 13.69 10.72
C LYS A 55 10.86 15.02 10.00
N MET A 56 11.05 15.01 8.67
CA MET A 56 11.13 16.25 7.89
C MET A 56 9.87 17.11 7.98
N VAL A 57 8.68 16.51 8.06
CA VAL A 57 7.40 17.21 8.24
C VAL A 57 7.34 17.85 9.63
N ILE A 58 7.72 17.10 10.67
CA ILE A 58 7.71 17.57 12.06
C ILE A 58 8.73 18.70 12.28
N GLU A 59 9.96 18.54 11.80
CA GLU A 59 11.04 19.53 11.91
C GLU A 59 10.70 20.85 11.21
N ARG A 60 9.86 20.82 10.17
CA ARG A 60 9.38 22.00 9.44
C ARG A 60 8.07 22.53 9.97
N GLU A 61 7.54 21.92 11.02
CA GLU A 61 6.25 22.28 11.63
C GLU A 61 5.10 22.33 10.60
N ILE A 62 5.15 21.44 9.57
CA ILE A 62 4.11 21.36 8.55
C ILE A 62 2.84 20.76 9.16
N PRO A 63 1.70 21.48 9.15
CA PRO A 63 0.45 20.97 9.70
C PRO A 63 -0.03 19.74 8.96
N TYR A 64 -0.60 18.79 9.71
CA TYR A 64 -1.27 17.62 9.14
C TYR A 64 -2.47 17.20 9.99
N ILE A 65 -3.48 16.66 9.34
CA ILE A 65 -4.63 16.04 9.98
C ILE A 65 -4.70 14.58 9.57
N VAL A 66 -4.87 13.70 10.56
CA VAL A 66 -4.99 12.24 10.37
C VAL A 66 -6.44 11.80 10.55
N LYS A 67 -6.74 10.52 10.28
CA LYS A 67 -8.10 9.96 10.36
C LYS A 67 -9.13 10.75 9.56
N THR A 68 -8.67 11.46 8.53
CA THR A 68 -9.48 12.40 7.74
C THR A 68 -9.54 11.93 6.29
N MET A 69 -10.74 11.63 5.83
CA MET A 69 -11.01 11.17 4.47
C MET A 69 -11.37 12.35 3.57
N VAL A 70 -10.66 12.50 2.46
CA VAL A 70 -11.09 13.40 1.38
C VAL A 70 -12.21 12.73 0.59
N LEU A 71 -13.36 13.39 0.49
CA LEU A 71 -14.55 12.91 -0.20
C LEU A 71 -14.62 13.38 -1.64
N GLY A 72 -14.15 14.59 -1.92
CA GLY A 72 -14.19 15.19 -3.25
C GLY A 72 -13.23 16.37 -3.38
N ILE A 73 -12.90 16.69 -4.62
CA ILE A 73 -12.15 17.88 -5.00
C ILE A 73 -12.89 18.49 -6.18
N GLU A 74 -13.32 19.73 -6.03
CA GLU A 74 -14.07 20.47 -7.02
C GLU A 74 -13.31 21.73 -7.43
N GLN A 75 -13.60 22.24 -8.60
CA GLN A 75 -13.04 23.52 -9.03
C GLN A 75 -13.82 24.65 -8.35
N GLY A 76 -13.09 25.46 -7.60
CA GLY A 76 -13.61 26.67 -6.98
C GLY A 76 -13.44 27.89 -7.91
N GLU A 77 -13.64 29.05 -7.34
CA GLU A 77 -13.46 30.33 -8.04
C GLU A 77 -11.97 30.67 -8.22
N ASN A 78 -11.66 31.49 -9.21
CA ASN A 78 -10.30 32.03 -9.47
C ASN A 78 -9.19 30.96 -9.60
N GLY A 79 -9.54 29.75 -10.11
CA GLY A 79 -8.60 28.67 -10.31
C GLY A 79 -8.20 27.92 -9.02
N ARG A 80 -8.88 28.18 -7.92
CA ARG A 80 -8.69 27.45 -6.66
C ARG A 80 -9.47 26.14 -6.66
N HIS A 81 -9.29 25.33 -5.63
CA HIS A 81 -9.92 24.03 -5.46
C HIS A 81 -10.62 23.95 -4.10
N ILE A 82 -11.85 23.47 -4.10
CA ILE A 82 -12.57 23.15 -2.88
C ILE A 82 -12.38 21.66 -2.57
N VAL A 83 -11.69 21.38 -1.50
CA VAL A 83 -11.45 20.02 -1.01
C VAL A 83 -12.45 19.72 0.10
N THR A 84 -13.38 18.79 -0.15
CA THR A 84 -14.32 18.31 0.87
C THR A 84 -13.71 17.12 1.61
N ALA A 85 -13.64 17.21 2.92
CA ALA A 85 -13.09 16.19 3.79
C ALA A 85 -14.02 15.87 4.96
N MET A 86 -13.78 14.72 5.60
CA MET A 86 -14.59 14.25 6.73
C MET A 86 -13.70 13.54 7.76
N ASN A 87 -13.95 13.80 9.03
CA ASN A 87 -13.42 13.05 10.16
C ASN A 87 -14.48 12.91 11.27
N SER A 88 -14.15 12.22 12.36
CA SER A 88 -15.07 12.00 13.48
C SER A 88 -15.17 13.19 14.44
N GLU A 89 -14.24 14.15 14.38
CA GLU A 89 -14.17 15.30 15.29
C GLU A 89 -14.90 16.50 14.71
N ASP A 90 -14.63 16.83 13.45
CA ASP A 90 -15.16 18.02 12.77
C ASP A 90 -16.37 17.73 11.88
N GLY A 91 -16.72 16.44 11.66
CA GLY A 91 -17.73 16.04 10.69
C GLY A 91 -17.26 16.28 9.25
N VAL A 92 -18.16 16.80 8.40
CA VAL A 92 -17.84 17.16 7.01
C VAL A 92 -17.48 18.64 6.96
N PHE A 93 -16.34 18.95 6.36
CA PHE A 93 -15.84 20.32 6.21
C PHE A 93 -15.16 20.51 4.83
N THR A 94 -14.92 21.76 4.48
CA THR A 94 -14.28 22.14 3.23
C THR A 94 -13.01 22.94 3.47
N ILE A 95 -12.05 22.78 2.56
CA ILE A 95 -10.80 23.53 2.54
C ILE A 95 -10.66 24.18 1.17
N ASP A 96 -10.41 25.48 1.14
CA ASP A 96 -10.09 26.22 -0.08
C ASP A 96 -8.57 26.17 -0.33
N ALA A 97 -8.15 25.49 -1.37
CA ALA A 97 -6.74 25.25 -1.69
C ALA A 97 -6.33 25.89 -3.01
N GLY A 98 -5.19 26.55 -3.05
CA GLY A 98 -4.59 27.09 -4.27
C GLY A 98 -4.06 26.01 -5.20
N ALA A 99 -3.60 24.89 -4.65
CA ALA A 99 -3.15 23.71 -5.39
C ALA A 99 -3.35 22.45 -4.54
N VAL A 100 -3.59 21.32 -5.20
CA VAL A 100 -3.75 20.02 -4.55
C VAL A 100 -2.75 19.02 -5.14
N VAL A 101 -1.96 18.39 -4.27
CA VAL A 101 -1.06 17.30 -4.66
C VAL A 101 -1.68 15.97 -4.25
N LEU A 102 -2.03 15.15 -5.23
CA LEU A 102 -2.57 13.81 -5.00
C LEU A 102 -1.44 12.82 -4.70
N ALA A 103 -1.36 12.39 -3.43
CA ALA A 103 -0.37 11.42 -2.96
C ALA A 103 -1.07 10.19 -2.34
N MET A 104 -2.17 9.77 -2.93
CA MET A 104 -3.10 8.77 -2.41
C MET A 104 -2.59 7.33 -2.49
N GLY A 105 -1.45 7.10 -3.14
CA GLY A 105 -0.97 5.76 -3.47
C GLY A 105 -1.86 5.08 -4.53
N CYS A 106 -1.79 3.76 -4.56
CA CYS A 106 -2.66 2.95 -5.42
C CYS A 106 -3.25 1.78 -4.62
N ARG A 107 -4.21 1.11 -5.21
CA ARG A 107 -4.86 -0.06 -4.62
C ARG A 107 -4.78 -1.23 -5.59
N GLU A 108 -4.52 -2.41 -5.06
CA GLU A 108 -4.53 -3.65 -5.84
C GLU A 108 -5.94 -3.93 -6.38
N ARG A 109 -5.98 -4.67 -7.48
CA ARG A 109 -7.25 -5.14 -8.01
C ARG A 109 -7.91 -6.10 -7.02
N SER A 110 -9.14 -5.81 -6.67
CA SER A 110 -9.95 -6.72 -5.87
C SER A 110 -10.43 -7.91 -6.70
N ARG A 111 -10.95 -8.95 -6.04
CA ARG A 111 -11.59 -10.09 -6.70
C ARG A 111 -12.63 -9.65 -7.74
N GLY A 112 -13.46 -8.65 -7.40
CA GLY A 112 -14.49 -8.13 -8.30
C GLY A 112 -13.92 -7.49 -9.56
N GLN A 113 -12.82 -6.75 -9.43
CA GLN A 113 -12.12 -6.14 -10.58
C GLN A 113 -11.39 -7.17 -11.45
N LEU A 114 -11.02 -8.33 -10.88
CA LEU A 114 -10.45 -9.45 -11.61
C LEU A 114 -11.52 -10.36 -12.24
N ASN A 115 -12.80 -10.11 -11.98
CA ASN A 115 -13.93 -10.89 -12.45
C ASN A 115 -13.82 -12.39 -12.14
N ILE A 116 -13.27 -12.74 -10.96
CA ILE A 116 -13.16 -14.15 -10.54
C ILE A 116 -14.55 -14.64 -10.12
N PRO A 117 -15.14 -15.61 -10.85
CA PRO A 117 -16.48 -16.08 -10.56
C PRO A 117 -16.54 -16.98 -9.32
N GLY A 118 -17.75 -17.31 -8.90
CA GLY A 118 -18.03 -18.23 -7.79
C GLY A 118 -18.57 -17.53 -6.56
N GLU A 119 -18.59 -18.29 -5.45
CA GLU A 119 -19.11 -17.83 -4.17
C GLU A 119 -18.25 -16.76 -3.53
N ARG A 120 -18.70 -16.18 -2.43
CA ARG A 120 -17.96 -15.16 -1.65
C ARG A 120 -17.52 -15.72 -0.28
N PRO A 121 -16.65 -16.74 -0.27
CA PRO A 121 -16.15 -17.28 0.99
C PRO A 121 -15.30 -16.24 1.73
N ALA A 122 -15.22 -16.38 3.06
CA ALA A 122 -14.20 -15.71 3.84
C ALA A 122 -12.80 -16.16 3.40
N GLY A 123 -11.78 -15.34 3.64
CA GLY A 123 -10.39 -15.70 3.33
C GLY A 123 -9.90 -15.26 1.95
N VAL A 124 -10.69 -14.48 1.20
CA VAL A 124 -10.24 -13.87 -0.06
C VAL A 124 -9.80 -12.43 0.19
N TYR A 125 -8.50 -12.20 0.12
CA TYR A 125 -7.88 -10.91 0.41
C TYR A 125 -7.04 -10.43 -0.77
N THR A 126 -6.86 -9.11 -0.90
CA THR A 126 -5.75 -8.57 -1.69
C THR A 126 -4.44 -8.76 -0.92
N ALA A 127 -3.31 -8.84 -1.61
CA ALA A 127 -2.00 -9.05 -0.99
C ALA A 127 -1.67 -7.95 0.03
N GLY A 128 -1.97 -6.68 -0.27
CA GLY A 128 -1.75 -5.57 0.66
C GLY A 128 -2.66 -5.62 1.89
N THR A 129 -3.89 -6.14 1.77
CA THR A 129 -4.76 -6.38 2.93
C THR A 129 -4.17 -7.49 3.81
N ALA A 130 -3.72 -8.60 3.24
CA ALA A 130 -3.05 -9.67 3.96
C ALA A 130 -1.76 -9.15 4.64
N GLN A 131 -0.99 -8.32 3.95
CA GLN A 131 0.20 -7.67 4.49
C GLN A 131 -0.13 -6.78 5.71
N ARG A 132 -1.22 -6.02 5.66
CA ARG A 132 -1.68 -5.20 6.80
C ARG A 132 -2.06 -6.06 8.01
N PHE A 133 -2.77 -7.17 7.79
CA PHE A 133 -3.09 -8.11 8.88
C PHE A 133 -1.83 -8.60 9.57
N ILE A 134 -0.86 -9.09 8.82
CA ILE A 134 0.37 -9.67 9.39
C ILE A 134 1.27 -8.58 9.98
N ASN A 135 1.60 -7.55 9.21
CA ASN A 135 2.67 -6.61 9.58
C ASN A 135 2.23 -5.49 10.53
N ILE A 136 0.92 -5.16 10.56
CA ILE A 136 0.39 -4.10 11.43
C ILE A 136 -0.46 -4.68 12.57
N LYS A 137 -1.29 -5.69 12.27
CA LYS A 137 -2.22 -6.25 13.26
C LYS A 137 -1.64 -7.44 14.02
N GLY A 138 -0.59 -8.09 13.51
CA GLY A 138 -0.05 -9.33 14.08
C GLY A 138 -0.99 -10.53 13.91
N GLU A 139 -1.88 -10.49 12.92
CA GLU A 139 -2.90 -11.50 12.68
C GLU A 139 -2.61 -12.26 11.40
N MET A 140 -2.68 -13.59 11.45
CA MET A 140 -2.52 -14.44 10.27
C MET A 140 -3.86 -14.61 9.55
N PRO A 141 -3.99 -14.13 8.28
CA PRO A 141 -5.27 -14.19 7.56
C PRO A 141 -5.66 -15.60 7.08
N GLY A 142 -4.72 -16.53 7.06
CA GLY A 142 -4.98 -17.92 6.69
C GLY A 142 -3.77 -18.83 6.84
N LYS A 143 -4.01 -20.11 7.15
CA LYS A 143 -2.96 -21.12 7.34
C LYS A 143 -2.55 -21.83 6.05
N ASN A 144 -3.51 -22.08 5.15
CA ASN A 144 -3.26 -22.65 3.83
C ASN A 144 -3.58 -21.59 2.79
N VAL A 145 -2.62 -21.22 1.97
CA VAL A 145 -2.68 -20.04 1.14
C VAL A 145 -2.36 -20.39 -0.32
N VAL A 146 -3.15 -19.83 -1.22
CA VAL A 146 -2.85 -19.75 -2.65
C VAL A 146 -2.77 -18.28 -3.02
N ILE A 147 -1.75 -17.89 -3.76
CA ILE A 147 -1.55 -16.52 -4.20
C ILE A 147 -1.79 -16.44 -5.71
N LEU A 148 -2.64 -15.50 -6.13
CA LEU A 148 -2.87 -15.19 -7.53
C LEU A 148 -2.11 -13.92 -7.90
N GLY A 149 -1.16 -14.08 -8.79
CA GLY A 149 -0.26 -13.03 -9.26
C GLY A 149 1.15 -13.15 -8.69
N SER A 150 2.15 -13.14 -9.58
CA SER A 150 3.58 -13.22 -9.26
C SER A 150 4.30 -11.88 -9.38
N GLY A 151 3.57 -10.76 -9.21
CA GLY A 151 4.18 -9.46 -8.99
C GLY A 151 4.90 -9.40 -7.66
N ASP A 152 5.74 -8.39 -7.44
CA ASP A 152 6.59 -8.28 -6.25
C ASP A 152 5.82 -8.43 -4.94
N ILE A 153 4.65 -7.81 -4.81
CA ILE A 153 3.85 -7.91 -3.58
C ILE A 153 3.39 -9.35 -3.33
N GLY A 154 2.97 -10.09 -4.37
CA GLY A 154 2.59 -11.50 -4.25
C GLY A 154 3.76 -12.36 -3.78
N LEU A 155 4.94 -12.16 -4.36
CA LEU A 155 6.17 -12.90 -4.01
C LEU A 155 6.66 -12.57 -2.58
N ILE A 156 6.65 -11.30 -2.20
CA ILE A 156 6.99 -10.84 -0.84
C ILE A 156 6.03 -11.45 0.18
N MET A 157 4.73 -11.50 -0.15
CA MET A 157 3.75 -12.10 0.74
C MET A 157 3.85 -13.62 0.82
N ALA A 158 4.22 -14.30 -0.28
CA ALA A 158 4.52 -15.73 -0.24
C ALA A 158 5.60 -16.03 0.80
N ARG A 159 6.72 -15.32 0.73
CA ARG A 159 7.81 -15.41 1.72
C ARG A 159 7.33 -15.05 3.12
N ARG A 160 6.67 -13.90 3.28
CA ARG A 160 6.27 -13.39 4.60
C ARG A 160 5.32 -14.34 5.30
N MET A 161 4.29 -14.82 4.62
CA MET A 161 3.32 -15.75 5.20
C MET A 161 3.96 -17.10 5.57
N THR A 162 4.89 -17.59 4.76
CA THR A 162 5.65 -18.81 5.07
C THR A 162 6.49 -18.65 6.33
N LEU A 163 7.19 -17.51 6.48
CA LEU A 163 7.97 -17.22 7.68
C LEU A 163 7.12 -17.10 8.95
N GLU A 164 5.87 -16.69 8.83
CA GLU A 164 4.90 -16.65 9.93
C GLU A 164 4.15 -17.97 10.14
N GLY A 165 4.55 -19.04 9.46
CA GLY A 165 4.03 -20.39 9.66
C GLY A 165 2.83 -20.77 8.80
N ALA A 166 2.47 -19.99 7.80
CA ALA A 166 1.47 -20.42 6.83
C ALA A 166 2.08 -21.39 5.80
N ASN A 167 1.25 -22.29 5.30
CA ASN A 167 1.58 -23.19 4.21
C ASN A 167 1.11 -22.54 2.89
N VAL A 168 2.02 -21.89 2.19
CA VAL A 168 1.76 -21.35 0.86
C VAL A 168 1.87 -22.49 -0.15
N LYS A 169 0.73 -22.92 -0.65
CA LYS A 169 0.60 -24.10 -1.53
C LYS A 169 1.09 -23.83 -2.95
N LEU A 170 0.85 -22.61 -3.44
CA LEU A 170 1.01 -22.29 -4.84
C LEU A 170 0.97 -20.78 -5.06
N VAL A 171 1.78 -20.31 -5.99
CA VAL A 171 1.61 -19.00 -6.66
C VAL A 171 1.20 -19.26 -8.11
N CYS A 172 0.06 -18.70 -8.51
CA CYS A 172 -0.43 -18.76 -9.90
C CYS A 172 -0.16 -17.42 -10.60
N GLU A 173 0.25 -17.49 -11.85
CA GLU A 173 0.45 -16.33 -12.72
C GLU A 173 -0.25 -16.53 -14.06
N LEU A 174 -1.06 -15.55 -14.46
CA LEU A 174 -1.78 -15.57 -15.74
C LEU A 174 -0.83 -15.49 -16.94
N MET A 175 0.23 -14.71 -16.80
CA MET A 175 1.22 -14.53 -17.86
C MET A 175 2.16 -15.76 -17.97
N PRO A 176 2.81 -15.98 -19.11
CA PRO A 176 3.80 -17.04 -19.26
C PRO A 176 5.16 -16.70 -18.60
N TYR A 177 5.22 -15.65 -17.81
CA TYR A 177 6.39 -15.21 -17.05
C TYR A 177 5.97 -14.52 -15.76
N SER A 178 6.85 -14.52 -14.76
CA SER A 178 6.63 -13.78 -13.51
C SER A 178 6.79 -12.27 -13.74
N GLY A 179 5.89 -11.49 -13.15
CA GLY A 179 5.95 -10.02 -13.19
C GLY A 179 6.87 -9.40 -12.12
N GLY A 180 7.35 -10.18 -11.16
CA GLY A 180 8.23 -9.71 -10.09
C GLY A 180 9.71 -9.75 -10.46
N VAL A 181 10.53 -9.03 -9.69
CA VAL A 181 11.99 -9.03 -9.87
C VAL A 181 12.58 -10.38 -9.48
N ASN A 182 13.66 -10.80 -10.14
CA ASN A 182 14.28 -12.12 -9.95
C ASN A 182 14.67 -12.41 -8.48
N ARG A 183 15.16 -11.40 -7.75
CA ARG A 183 15.44 -11.51 -6.32
C ARG A 183 14.23 -12.01 -5.52
N ASN A 184 13.04 -11.48 -5.79
CA ASN A 184 11.83 -11.87 -5.09
C ASN A 184 11.34 -13.27 -5.50
N ILE A 185 11.62 -13.72 -6.73
CA ILE A 185 11.34 -15.10 -7.16
C ILE A 185 12.22 -16.07 -6.35
N VAL A 186 13.52 -15.81 -6.29
CA VAL A 186 14.46 -16.65 -5.55
C VAL A 186 14.12 -16.67 -4.07
N GLN A 187 14.12 -15.50 -3.41
CA GLN A 187 13.92 -15.39 -1.97
C GLN A 187 12.48 -15.67 -1.52
N GLY A 188 11.50 -15.46 -2.40
CA GLY A 188 10.07 -15.65 -2.10
C GLY A 188 9.57 -17.05 -2.39
N LEU A 189 10.09 -17.71 -3.40
CA LEU A 189 9.58 -19.00 -3.84
C LEU A 189 10.63 -20.11 -3.75
N ASN A 190 11.80 -19.95 -4.38
CA ASN A 190 12.78 -21.02 -4.51
C ASN A 190 13.34 -21.44 -3.15
N ASP A 191 13.69 -20.48 -2.29
CA ASP A 191 14.23 -20.75 -0.94
C ASP A 191 13.26 -21.52 -0.04
N PHE A 192 11.94 -21.44 -0.34
CA PHE A 192 10.88 -22.09 0.43
C PHE A 192 10.22 -23.26 -0.31
N GLY A 193 10.67 -23.59 -1.52
CA GLY A 193 10.08 -24.65 -2.34
C GLY A 193 8.62 -24.40 -2.74
N ILE A 194 8.20 -23.13 -2.85
CA ILE A 194 6.83 -22.76 -3.21
C ILE A 194 6.67 -22.87 -4.74
N PRO A 195 5.72 -23.68 -5.24
CA PRO A 195 5.51 -23.81 -6.68
C PRO A 195 5.01 -22.51 -7.31
N LEU A 196 5.57 -22.16 -8.47
CA LEU A 196 5.04 -21.13 -9.37
C LEU A 196 4.44 -21.79 -10.61
N THR A 197 3.16 -21.56 -10.87
CA THR A 197 2.49 -22.06 -12.06
C THR A 197 2.13 -20.89 -12.97
N LEU A 198 2.80 -20.83 -14.11
CA LEU A 198 2.59 -19.80 -15.14
C LEU A 198 1.46 -20.17 -16.09
N SER A 199 0.89 -19.18 -16.77
CA SER A 199 -0.25 -19.36 -17.70
C SER A 199 -1.48 -19.98 -17.03
N HIS A 200 -1.67 -19.73 -15.73
CA HIS A 200 -2.79 -20.24 -14.94
C HIS A 200 -3.48 -19.12 -14.15
N THR A 201 -4.78 -19.27 -13.99
CA THR A 201 -5.59 -18.35 -13.17
C THR A 201 -6.67 -19.13 -12.42
N VAL A 202 -7.32 -18.44 -11.48
CA VAL A 202 -8.46 -18.99 -10.73
C VAL A 202 -9.71 -18.94 -11.61
N SER A 203 -10.27 -20.11 -11.94
CA SER A 203 -11.47 -20.21 -12.76
C SER A 203 -12.76 -20.01 -11.96
N LYS A 204 -12.76 -20.41 -10.67
CA LYS A 204 -13.92 -20.30 -9.78
C LYS A 204 -13.50 -20.42 -8.32
N LEU A 205 -14.19 -19.69 -7.44
CA LEU A 205 -14.11 -19.87 -5.99
C LEU A 205 -15.30 -20.73 -5.53
N PRO A 206 -15.06 -21.87 -4.88
CA PRO A 206 -16.14 -22.65 -4.25
C PRO A 206 -16.69 -21.91 -3.01
N GLY A 207 -17.90 -22.30 -2.57
CA GLY A 207 -18.51 -21.84 -1.32
C GLY A 207 -17.91 -22.55 -0.12
#